data_f10e587f7a20044886f0cf50e94c572e
#
_entry.id   f10e587f7a20044886f0cf50e94c572e
#
_cell.length_a   1.000
_cell.length_b   1.000
_cell.length_c   1.000
_cell.angle_alpha   90.00
_cell.angle_beta   90.00
_cell.angle_gamma   90.00
#
_symmetry.space_group_name_H-M   'P 1'
#
loop_
_entity.id
_entity.type
_entity.pdbx_description
1 polymer ?
#
loop_
_entity_poly.entity_id
_entity_poly.type
_entity_poly.pdbx_seq_one_letter_code
_entity_poly.pdbx_strand_id
1 'polypeptide(L)'
;MARFYLTTAIDYANGDPHMGHAYEKIGADAIARYRRLRGDDVWFVIGMDEHGQKVQQEAESQGRDPQDWVDDVAVKFRRVWERLEISHDDFIRTTEPRHQQAVAALIEKIDRNGDIYTARYEGYYCSGCEAFRKESELVDGRCPLHPTREILSMEEENYFFRLSDYRDRLVAHIEAHPQFIQPVSRRNEILGLLQGGLDDISASRSRVSWGVPFPGDPEHTVYVWFDALPNYISAVGYPDEEFERRWPAALHVIGKDITRFHCVIWPAMLMSAGIELPETVWAHGFVMISGGKLSKSEAQLLDLERLVDRHGPDAFRFVLLREAAWDSDRDFPTVQSFLDQFDARYEADLANDLGNLLNRTVSMIRKYRDGTIPAVAADPGADASGSSEIGTSLDTASRKALETWSDAMDAYRLHEGIEAAMTIVREANGFVDRSQPWKLAKDPAATAELDAVLSSLVRALVTTAVALSPFMPGKCAEIWQRLGGDGALPDPIGIEGRLPDRIPEARSDVLFPRPES
;
A
#
# COMPACT_ATOMS: atom_id res chain seq x y z
N MET A 1 -5.22 -20.12 9.83
CA MET A 1 -5.01 -18.70 9.62
C MET A 1 -3.58 -18.38 9.96
N ALA A 2 -2.77 -17.91 8.99
CA ALA A 2 -1.45 -17.40 9.27
C ALA A 2 -1.57 -15.99 9.84
N ARG A 3 -0.69 -15.61 10.76
CA ARG A 3 -0.61 -14.24 11.26
C ARG A 3 0.10 -13.38 10.22
N PHE A 4 -0.43 -12.19 9.93
CA PHE A 4 0.17 -11.26 8.99
C PHE A 4 0.12 -9.83 9.54
N TYR A 5 1.20 -9.41 10.18
CA TYR A 5 1.35 -8.04 10.66
C TYR A 5 1.94 -7.17 9.55
N LEU A 6 1.16 -6.19 9.08
CA LEU A 6 1.51 -5.26 8.01
C LEU A 6 1.58 -3.84 8.53
N THR A 7 2.61 -3.11 8.15
CA THR A 7 2.72 -1.68 8.47
C THR A 7 3.09 -0.86 7.24
N THR A 8 2.75 0.42 7.26
CA THR A 8 3.39 1.42 6.37
C THR A 8 4.33 2.31 7.16
N ALA A 9 5.17 3.09 6.48
CA ALA A 9 5.80 4.24 7.12
C ALA A 9 4.72 5.14 7.72
N ILE A 10 5.00 5.73 8.90
CA ILE A 10 4.13 6.73 9.50
C ILE A 10 4.34 8.08 8.81
N ASP A 11 3.23 8.79 8.56
CA ASP A 11 3.23 10.02 7.78
C ASP A 11 3.74 11.20 8.61
N TYR A 12 4.67 12.00 8.05
CA TYR A 12 5.28 13.11 8.78
C TYR A 12 4.34 14.33 8.82
N ALA A 13 4.06 14.84 10.04
CA ALA A 13 3.05 15.87 10.29
C ALA A 13 3.50 17.31 9.90
N ASN A 14 4.19 17.46 8.77
CA ASN A 14 4.72 18.74 8.28
C ASN A 14 3.92 19.36 7.13
N GLY A 15 2.76 18.78 6.78
CA GLY A 15 1.91 19.25 5.69
C GLY A 15 0.65 18.41 5.50
N ASP A 16 -0.08 18.70 4.42
CA ASP A 16 -1.29 17.97 4.06
C ASP A 16 -0.99 16.64 3.35
N PRO A 17 -1.89 15.64 3.40
CA PRO A 17 -1.74 14.39 2.66
C PRO A 17 -1.67 14.63 1.15
N HIS A 18 -0.80 13.90 0.46
CA HIS A 18 -0.58 14.04 -0.97
C HIS A 18 -0.53 12.68 -1.68
N MET A 19 -0.39 12.71 -3.02
CA MET A 19 -0.41 11.54 -3.88
C MET A 19 0.58 10.44 -3.46
N GLY A 20 1.78 10.80 -3.00
CA GLY A 20 2.78 9.83 -2.53
C GLY A 20 2.29 9.04 -1.30
N HIS A 21 1.68 9.72 -0.33
CA HIS A 21 1.06 9.08 0.84
C HIS A 21 -0.10 8.16 0.40
N ALA A 22 -0.96 8.64 -0.51
CA ALA A 22 -2.08 7.83 -1.01
C ALA A 22 -1.59 6.57 -1.73
N TYR A 23 -0.54 6.67 -2.54
CA TYR A 23 0.03 5.54 -3.26
C TYR A 23 0.51 4.44 -2.31
N GLU A 24 1.26 4.81 -1.26
CA GLU A 24 1.73 3.88 -0.23
C GLU A 24 0.56 3.21 0.50
N LYS A 25 -0.38 4.00 1.01
CA LYS A 25 -1.50 3.48 1.83
C LYS A 25 -2.44 2.60 1.01
N ILE A 26 -2.76 2.99 -0.24
CA ILE A 26 -3.60 2.20 -1.14
C ILE A 26 -2.93 0.87 -1.51
N GLY A 27 -1.62 0.88 -1.79
CA GLY A 27 -0.89 -0.35 -2.10
C GLY A 27 -0.80 -1.30 -0.92
N ALA A 28 -0.49 -0.79 0.27
CA ALA A 28 -0.48 -1.59 1.51
C ALA A 28 -1.88 -2.14 1.84
N ASP A 29 -2.93 -1.33 1.66
CA ASP A 29 -4.33 -1.76 1.87
C ASP A 29 -4.74 -2.86 0.87
N ALA A 30 -4.30 -2.77 -0.38
CA ALA A 30 -4.55 -3.84 -1.35
C ALA A 30 -3.90 -5.17 -0.92
N ILE A 31 -2.69 -5.13 -0.33
CA ILE A 31 -2.02 -6.30 0.25
C ILE A 31 -2.80 -6.80 1.46
N ALA A 32 -3.23 -5.92 2.39
CA ALA A 32 -4.00 -6.28 3.56
C ALA A 32 -5.31 -7.00 3.19
N ARG A 33 -6.05 -6.43 2.22
CA ARG A 33 -7.31 -7.01 1.71
C ARG A 33 -7.08 -8.36 1.02
N TYR A 34 -6.02 -8.49 0.23
CA TYR A 34 -5.64 -9.76 -0.39
C TYR A 34 -5.35 -10.83 0.67
N ARG A 35 -4.57 -10.51 1.70
CA ARG A 35 -4.26 -11.45 2.78
C ARG A 35 -5.50 -11.86 3.58
N ARG A 36 -6.40 -10.91 3.88
CA ARG A 36 -7.70 -11.21 4.50
C ARG A 36 -8.57 -12.10 3.61
N LEU A 37 -8.59 -11.84 2.31
CA LEU A 37 -9.29 -12.67 1.33
C LEU A 37 -8.75 -14.11 1.29
N ARG A 38 -7.45 -14.30 1.56
CA ARG A 38 -6.79 -15.62 1.72
C ARG A 38 -7.04 -16.26 3.08
N GLY A 39 -7.74 -15.60 3.98
CA GLY A 39 -8.05 -16.09 5.32
C GLY A 39 -6.94 -15.91 6.35
N ASP A 40 -5.96 -15.04 6.12
CA ASP A 40 -4.95 -14.68 7.09
C ASP A 40 -5.51 -13.78 8.19
N ASP A 41 -4.95 -13.88 9.42
CA ASP A 41 -5.21 -12.97 10.53
C ASP A 41 -4.33 -11.72 10.36
N VAL A 42 -4.88 -10.73 9.66
CA VAL A 42 -4.18 -9.50 9.30
C VAL A 42 -4.36 -8.43 10.35
N TRP A 43 -3.24 -7.83 10.78
CA TRP A 43 -3.21 -6.57 11.54
C TRP A 43 -2.47 -5.52 10.73
N PHE A 44 -3.19 -4.51 10.26
CA PHE A 44 -2.66 -3.46 9.41
C PHE A 44 -2.57 -2.14 10.16
N VAL A 45 -1.35 -1.60 10.31
CA VAL A 45 -1.06 -0.38 11.05
C VAL A 45 -0.52 0.70 10.12
N ILE A 46 -1.09 1.89 10.27
CA ILE A 46 -0.63 3.15 9.70
C ILE A 46 -0.46 4.17 10.83
N GLY A 47 0.05 5.36 10.58
CA GLY A 47 0.17 6.35 11.66
C GLY A 47 0.80 7.67 11.25
N MET A 48 1.10 8.49 12.27
CA MET A 48 1.69 9.82 12.12
C MET A 48 2.98 9.95 12.90
N ASP A 49 4.01 10.51 12.26
CA ASP A 49 5.24 11.00 12.89
C ASP A 49 5.04 12.49 13.19
N GLU A 50 4.92 12.81 14.47
CA GLU A 50 4.43 14.09 14.95
C GLU A 50 5.51 14.92 15.68
N HIS A 51 6.69 14.36 15.88
CA HIS A 51 7.79 15.00 16.59
C HIS A 51 8.85 15.56 15.62
N GLY A 52 9.83 16.26 16.20
CA GLY A 52 10.99 16.76 15.48
C GLY A 52 10.96 18.24 15.13
N GLN A 53 12.12 18.72 14.68
CA GLN A 53 12.37 20.16 14.46
C GLN A 53 11.47 20.78 13.38
N LYS A 54 11.18 20.04 12.30
CA LYS A 54 10.36 20.55 11.21
C LYS A 54 8.91 20.79 11.61
N VAL A 55 8.33 19.84 12.37
CA VAL A 55 6.97 19.96 12.89
C VAL A 55 6.88 21.14 13.84
N GLN A 56 7.84 21.28 14.75
CA GLN A 56 7.91 22.42 15.66
C GLN A 56 7.99 23.74 14.88
N GLN A 57 8.90 23.86 13.90
CA GLN A 57 9.05 25.06 13.08
C GLN A 57 7.80 25.40 12.28
N GLU A 58 7.10 24.38 11.73
CA GLU A 58 5.88 24.61 10.98
C GLU A 58 4.76 25.12 11.89
N ALA A 59 4.56 24.54 13.06
CA ALA A 59 3.61 25.01 14.05
C ALA A 59 3.91 26.46 14.49
N GLU A 60 5.16 26.75 14.84
CA GLU A 60 5.62 28.09 15.21
C GLU A 60 5.40 29.11 14.09
N SER A 61 5.65 28.74 12.83
CA SER A 61 5.42 29.61 11.66
C SER A 61 3.95 30.01 11.50
N GLN A 62 3.04 29.17 11.99
CA GLN A 62 1.60 29.39 12.01
C GLN A 62 1.12 30.03 13.32
N GLY A 63 2.03 30.33 14.25
CA GLY A 63 1.72 30.86 15.58
C GLY A 63 0.91 29.89 16.46
N ARG A 64 1.12 28.60 16.30
CA ARG A 64 0.38 27.53 16.97
C ARG A 64 1.27 26.72 17.93
N ASP A 65 0.64 26.12 18.92
CA ASP A 65 1.25 25.07 19.73
C ASP A 65 1.49 23.81 18.87
N PRO A 66 2.65 23.13 18.97
CA PRO A 66 2.93 21.93 18.20
C PRO A 66 1.91 20.81 18.39
N GLN A 67 1.37 20.58 19.60
CA GLN A 67 0.35 19.57 19.84
C GLN A 67 -0.95 19.90 19.10
N ASP A 68 -1.42 21.15 19.19
CA ASP A 68 -2.62 21.60 18.46
C ASP A 68 -2.44 21.49 16.95
N TRP A 69 -1.22 21.75 16.45
CA TRP A 69 -0.91 21.60 15.04
C TRP A 69 -1.02 20.13 14.58
N VAL A 70 -0.34 19.20 15.28
CA VAL A 70 -0.34 17.79 14.86
C VAL A 70 -1.70 17.13 15.04
N ASP A 71 -2.51 17.56 16.01
CA ASP A 71 -3.88 17.09 16.20
C ASP A 71 -4.74 17.43 14.97
N ASP A 72 -4.65 18.66 14.45
CA ASP A 72 -5.38 19.07 13.25
C ASP A 72 -4.88 18.35 11.98
N VAL A 73 -3.56 18.16 11.86
CA VAL A 73 -2.97 17.42 10.74
C VAL A 73 -3.43 15.95 10.77
N ALA A 74 -3.42 15.30 11.93
CA ALA A 74 -3.90 13.93 12.08
C ALA A 74 -5.37 13.76 11.67
N VAL A 75 -6.23 14.73 11.97
CA VAL A 75 -7.64 14.73 11.53
C VAL A 75 -7.74 14.75 10.00
N LYS A 76 -6.93 15.58 9.32
CA LYS A 76 -6.91 15.64 7.84
C LYS A 76 -6.48 14.31 7.21
N PHE A 77 -5.41 13.69 7.75
CA PHE A 77 -4.94 12.39 7.26
C PHE A 77 -5.98 11.31 7.46
N ARG A 78 -6.57 11.18 8.67
CA ARG A 78 -7.64 10.20 8.94
C ARG A 78 -8.81 10.36 7.98
N ARG A 79 -9.25 11.59 7.73
CA ARG A 79 -10.35 11.88 6.80
C ARG A 79 -10.05 11.40 5.38
N VAL A 80 -8.83 11.62 4.89
CA VAL A 80 -8.43 11.15 3.55
C VAL A 80 -8.37 9.63 3.50
N TRP A 81 -7.84 8.97 4.55
CA TRP A 81 -7.80 7.49 4.61
C TRP A 81 -9.19 6.86 4.70
N GLU A 82 -10.10 7.47 5.43
CA GLU A 82 -11.52 7.05 5.45
C GLU A 82 -12.15 7.18 4.06
N ARG A 83 -11.93 8.30 3.37
CA ARG A 83 -12.45 8.52 2.01
C ARG A 83 -11.86 7.58 0.97
N LEU A 84 -10.63 7.15 1.14
CA LEU A 84 -9.95 6.15 0.32
C LEU A 84 -10.25 4.71 0.74
N GLU A 85 -11.10 4.51 1.77
CA GLU A 85 -11.49 3.21 2.31
C GLU A 85 -10.27 2.35 2.74
N ILE A 86 -9.26 2.99 3.35
CA ILE A 86 -8.09 2.27 3.90
C ILE A 86 -8.51 1.46 5.12
N SER A 87 -8.35 0.14 5.06
CA SER A 87 -8.86 -0.83 6.04
C SER A 87 -7.86 -1.14 7.16
N HIS A 88 -7.16 -0.10 7.67
CA HIS A 88 -6.23 -0.25 8.79
C HIS A 88 -6.96 -0.62 10.08
N ASP A 89 -6.26 -1.37 10.94
CA ASP A 89 -6.76 -1.80 12.24
C ASP A 89 -6.32 -0.85 13.36
N ASP A 90 -5.18 -0.16 13.18
CA ASP A 90 -4.67 0.84 14.12
C ASP A 90 -4.04 2.03 13.39
N PHE A 91 -4.15 3.20 14.04
CA PHE A 91 -3.56 4.46 13.60
C PHE A 91 -2.72 5.03 14.74
N ILE A 92 -1.43 4.65 14.78
CA ILE A 92 -0.49 5.06 15.82
C ILE A 92 -0.05 6.51 15.63
N ARG A 93 0.07 7.26 16.73
CA ARG A 93 0.65 8.61 16.76
C ARG A 93 1.86 8.63 17.70
N THR A 94 2.94 9.27 17.29
CA THR A 94 4.15 9.32 18.13
C THR A 94 3.95 10.14 19.42
N THR A 95 2.94 11.02 19.47
CA THR A 95 2.51 11.75 20.67
C THR A 95 1.71 10.91 21.66
N GLU A 96 1.27 9.68 21.31
CA GLU A 96 0.52 8.83 22.21
C GLU A 96 1.38 8.28 23.35
N PRO A 97 0.85 8.21 24.58
CA PRO A 97 1.60 7.68 25.74
C PRO A 97 2.15 6.26 25.53
N ARG A 98 1.40 5.38 24.86
CA ARG A 98 1.84 4.00 24.54
C ARG A 98 3.10 3.99 23.67
N HIS A 99 3.20 4.94 22.74
CA HIS A 99 4.38 5.07 21.89
C HIS A 99 5.57 5.60 22.66
N GLN A 100 5.39 6.68 23.44
CA GLN A 100 6.46 7.26 24.26
C GLN A 100 7.03 6.26 25.27
N GLN A 101 6.19 5.43 25.88
CA GLN A 101 6.61 4.35 26.76
C GLN A 101 7.44 3.28 26.03
N ALA A 102 7.03 2.90 24.84
CA ALA A 102 7.77 1.93 24.02
C ALA A 102 9.14 2.48 23.60
N VAL A 103 9.21 3.75 23.19
CA VAL A 103 10.47 4.43 22.86
C VAL A 103 11.42 4.42 24.06
N ALA A 104 10.96 4.86 25.24
CA ALA A 104 11.76 4.87 26.45
C ALA A 104 12.26 3.46 26.81
N ALA A 105 11.39 2.46 26.81
CA ALA A 105 11.75 1.09 27.13
C ALA A 105 12.77 0.48 26.15
N LEU A 106 12.66 0.80 24.86
CA LEU A 106 13.60 0.35 23.83
C LEU A 106 14.99 1.00 24.02
N ILE A 107 15.03 2.32 24.22
CA ILE A 107 16.29 3.05 24.44
C ILE A 107 16.98 2.57 25.71
N GLU A 108 16.26 2.40 26.83
CA GLU A 108 16.82 1.84 28.06
C GLU A 108 17.39 0.43 27.87
N LYS A 109 16.78 -0.38 27.00
CA LYS A 109 17.28 -1.73 26.71
C LYS A 109 18.55 -1.68 25.87
N ILE A 110 18.62 -0.78 24.87
CA ILE A 110 19.81 -0.54 24.06
C ILE A 110 20.96 0.01 24.93
N ASP A 111 20.66 0.96 25.82
CA ASP A 111 21.66 1.54 26.74
C ASP A 111 22.22 0.50 27.71
N ARG A 112 21.37 -0.32 28.32
CA ARG A 112 21.81 -1.43 29.20
C ARG A 112 22.74 -2.43 28.50
N ASN A 113 22.65 -2.56 27.19
CA ASN A 113 23.57 -3.38 26.41
C ASN A 113 24.90 -2.68 26.07
N GLY A 114 25.06 -1.40 26.48
CA GLY A 114 26.29 -0.63 26.27
C GLY A 114 26.42 -0.02 24.89
N ASP A 115 25.33 0.01 24.13
CA ASP A 115 25.33 0.51 22.74
C ASP A 115 25.01 2.01 22.64
N ILE A 116 24.80 2.68 23.77
CA ILE A 116 24.66 4.14 23.84
C ILE A 116 25.84 4.74 24.59
N TYR A 117 26.37 5.86 24.11
CA TYR A 117 27.44 6.61 24.74
C TYR A 117 27.29 8.12 24.46
N THR A 118 27.85 8.97 25.28
CA THR A 118 27.88 10.42 25.06
C THR A 118 29.10 10.83 24.26
N ALA A 119 28.92 11.72 23.29
CA ALA A 119 30.00 12.32 22.53
C ALA A 119 29.68 13.74 22.08
N ARG A 120 30.71 14.55 21.95
CA ARG A 120 30.61 15.87 21.37
C ARG A 120 30.81 15.73 19.85
N TYR A 121 29.87 16.23 19.10
CA TYR A 121 29.90 16.18 17.64
C TYR A 121 29.91 17.59 17.07
N GLU A 122 30.85 17.85 16.19
CA GLU A 122 30.90 19.04 15.35
C GLU A 122 30.74 18.61 13.90
N GLY A 123 29.74 19.16 13.20
CA GLY A 123 29.47 18.74 11.82
C GLY A 123 28.41 19.55 11.10
N TYR A 124 28.20 19.19 9.84
CA TYR A 124 27.27 19.82 8.93
C TYR A 124 25.86 19.22 9.11
N TYR A 125 24.92 20.00 9.58
CA TYR A 125 23.55 19.56 9.77
C TYR A 125 22.65 19.97 8.61
N CYS A 126 21.95 18.98 8.02
CA CYS A 126 20.94 19.22 7.01
C CYS A 126 19.55 19.23 7.65
N SER A 127 18.89 20.39 7.70
CA SER A 127 17.52 20.51 8.23
C SER A 127 16.49 19.75 7.38
N GLY A 128 16.78 19.46 6.13
CA GLY A 128 15.93 18.66 5.25
C GLY A 128 15.95 17.16 5.58
N CYS A 129 17.12 16.61 5.93
CA CYS A 129 17.28 15.22 6.38
C CYS A 129 17.07 15.06 7.89
N GLU A 130 17.08 16.17 8.64
CA GLU A 130 17.18 16.20 10.11
C GLU A 130 18.35 15.35 10.63
N ALA A 131 19.48 15.38 9.92
CA ALA A 131 20.65 14.56 10.18
C ALA A 131 21.95 15.29 9.91
N PHE A 132 22.98 14.92 10.65
CA PHE A 132 24.34 15.35 10.37
C PHE A 132 24.85 14.69 9.08
N ARG A 133 25.68 15.43 8.34
CA ARG A 133 26.34 15.01 7.10
C ARG A 133 27.84 15.21 7.20
N LYS A 134 28.61 14.31 6.64
CA LYS A 134 30.05 14.54 6.44
C LYS A 134 30.25 15.56 5.32
N GLU A 135 31.35 16.28 5.35
CA GLU A 135 31.73 17.19 4.26
C GLU A 135 31.81 16.44 2.91
N SER A 136 32.29 15.18 2.93
CA SER A 136 32.36 14.31 1.75
C SER A 136 31.01 13.88 1.18
N GLU A 137 29.91 14.02 1.93
CA GLU A 137 28.55 13.73 1.49
C GLU A 137 27.85 14.95 0.89
N LEU A 138 28.47 16.13 0.96
CA LEU A 138 27.94 17.36 0.39
C LEU A 138 28.40 17.56 -1.05
N VAL A 139 27.51 18.03 -1.90
CA VAL A 139 27.80 18.45 -3.28
C VAL A 139 27.70 19.96 -3.33
N ASP A 140 28.80 20.63 -3.69
CA ASP A 140 28.89 22.10 -3.67
C ASP A 140 28.46 22.73 -2.32
N GLY A 141 28.84 22.07 -1.20
CA GLY A 141 28.49 22.51 0.16
C GLY A 141 27.02 22.33 0.53
N ARG A 142 26.26 21.54 -0.23
CA ARG A 142 24.82 21.30 -0.04
C ARG A 142 24.48 19.83 0.07
N CYS A 143 23.41 19.53 0.76
CA CYS A 143 22.87 18.16 0.80
C CYS A 143 22.31 17.77 -0.58
N PRO A 144 22.75 16.66 -1.21
CA PRO A 144 22.25 16.24 -2.52
C PRO A 144 20.76 15.90 -2.52
N LEU A 145 20.20 15.48 -1.38
CA LEU A 145 18.78 15.20 -1.23
C LEU A 145 17.95 16.49 -1.02
N HIS A 146 18.57 17.54 -0.49
CA HIS A 146 17.91 18.83 -0.19
C HIS A 146 18.76 20.02 -0.67
N PRO A 147 18.97 20.16 -1.98
CA PRO A 147 19.92 21.14 -2.53
C PRO A 147 19.49 22.59 -2.31
N THR A 148 18.21 22.83 -1.97
CA THR A 148 17.66 24.17 -1.68
C THR A 148 17.74 24.54 -0.20
N ARG A 149 18.11 23.60 0.70
CA ARG A 149 18.24 23.86 2.12
C ARG A 149 19.68 24.26 2.46
N GLU A 150 19.82 25.20 3.37
CA GLU A 150 21.12 25.60 3.89
C GLU A 150 21.65 24.53 4.86
N ILE A 151 22.97 24.29 4.79
CA ILE A 151 23.68 23.43 5.72
C ILE A 151 24.16 24.27 6.91
N LEU A 152 23.80 23.84 8.12
CA LEU A 152 24.20 24.50 9.35
C LEU A 152 25.45 23.79 9.92
N SER A 153 26.48 24.57 10.29
CA SER A 153 27.57 24.06 11.13
C SER A 153 27.10 24.07 12.58
N MET A 154 27.06 22.90 13.21
CA MET A 154 26.55 22.75 14.59
C MET A 154 27.54 21.96 15.42
N GLU A 155 27.67 22.36 16.68
CA GLU A 155 28.37 21.61 17.71
C GLU A 155 27.38 21.28 18.82
N GLU A 156 27.24 19.97 19.11
CA GLU A 156 26.33 19.46 20.13
C GLU A 156 26.97 18.30 20.88
N GLU A 157 26.69 18.20 22.18
CA GLU A 157 26.93 17.00 22.97
C GLU A 157 25.63 16.19 22.97
N ASN A 158 25.69 14.95 22.43
CA ASN A 158 24.52 14.10 22.28
C ASN A 158 24.84 12.67 22.71
N TYR A 159 23.79 11.89 22.93
CA TYR A 159 23.87 10.43 23.02
C TYR A 159 23.98 9.83 21.62
N PHE A 160 24.91 8.88 21.46
CA PHE A 160 25.19 8.19 20.20
C PHE A 160 24.90 6.70 20.33
N PHE A 161 24.35 6.12 19.28
CA PHE A 161 24.17 4.68 19.11
C PHE A 161 25.33 4.09 18.30
N ARG A 162 25.92 2.98 18.77
CA ARG A 162 27.03 2.26 18.15
C ARG A 162 26.59 1.50 16.89
N LEU A 163 26.04 2.21 15.92
CA LEU A 163 25.54 1.61 14.67
C LEU A 163 26.63 0.89 13.90
N SER A 164 27.89 1.39 13.96
CA SER A 164 29.04 0.81 13.28
C SER A 164 29.30 -0.66 13.67
N ASP A 165 29.00 -1.05 14.92
CA ASP A 165 29.21 -2.40 15.45
C ASP A 165 28.22 -3.43 14.84
N TYR A 166 27.15 -2.98 14.21
CA TYR A 166 26.11 -3.83 13.62
C TYR A 166 26.33 -4.16 12.16
N ARG A 167 27.29 -3.53 11.48
CA ARG A 167 27.52 -3.69 10.04
C ARG A 167 27.58 -5.15 9.59
N ASP A 168 28.46 -5.95 10.22
CA ASP A 168 28.69 -7.33 9.79
C ASP A 168 27.49 -8.24 10.09
N ARG A 169 26.78 -7.97 11.18
CA ARG A 169 25.53 -8.66 11.53
C ARG A 169 24.42 -8.35 10.54
N LEU A 170 24.29 -7.10 10.09
CA LEU A 170 23.33 -6.68 9.08
C LEU A 170 23.62 -7.34 7.73
N VAL A 171 24.89 -7.32 7.28
CA VAL A 171 25.30 -8.01 6.03
C VAL A 171 24.97 -9.49 6.10
N ALA A 172 25.34 -10.17 7.17
CA ALA A 172 25.09 -11.60 7.35
C ALA A 172 23.57 -11.91 7.34
N HIS A 173 22.75 -11.05 7.97
CA HIS A 173 21.29 -11.22 7.97
C HIS A 173 20.70 -11.05 6.57
N ILE A 174 21.08 -9.98 5.84
CA ILE A 174 20.58 -9.69 4.48
C ILE A 174 20.96 -10.80 3.50
N GLU A 175 22.16 -11.37 3.63
CA GLU A 175 22.63 -12.46 2.79
C GLU A 175 21.90 -13.78 3.10
N ALA A 176 21.65 -14.07 4.37
CA ALA A 176 20.92 -15.27 4.81
C ALA A 176 19.41 -15.19 4.49
N HIS A 177 18.83 -13.99 4.38
CA HIS A 177 17.40 -13.76 4.17
C HIS A 177 17.18 -12.89 2.91
N PRO A 178 17.26 -13.48 1.70
CA PRO A 178 17.13 -12.72 0.43
C PRO A 178 15.82 -11.95 0.28
N GLN A 179 14.76 -12.35 1.00
CA GLN A 179 13.45 -11.69 1.02
C GLN A 179 13.39 -10.48 1.95
N PHE A 180 14.35 -10.30 2.85
CA PHE A 180 14.32 -9.26 3.89
C PHE A 180 14.20 -7.85 3.31
N ILE A 181 14.88 -7.55 2.21
CA ILE A 181 14.79 -6.25 1.52
C ILE A 181 14.31 -6.46 0.09
N GLN A 182 13.17 -5.85 -0.25
CA GLN A 182 12.57 -5.90 -1.58
C GLN A 182 12.21 -4.50 -2.09
N PRO A 183 12.24 -4.28 -3.41
CA PRO A 183 12.74 -5.17 -4.46
C PRO A 183 14.28 -5.34 -4.43
N VAL A 184 14.80 -6.28 -5.20
CA VAL A 184 16.25 -6.64 -5.22
C VAL A 184 17.16 -5.43 -5.47
N SER A 185 16.71 -4.44 -6.24
CA SER A 185 17.46 -3.20 -6.47
C SER A 185 17.79 -2.48 -5.15
N ARG A 186 16.82 -2.40 -4.23
CA ARG A 186 16.99 -1.76 -2.92
C ARG A 186 17.90 -2.57 -1.99
N ARG A 187 17.79 -3.90 -2.04
CA ARG A 187 18.73 -4.78 -1.34
C ARG A 187 20.18 -4.52 -1.78
N ASN A 188 20.42 -4.42 -3.09
CA ASN A 188 21.75 -4.16 -3.62
C ASN A 188 22.29 -2.77 -3.21
N GLU A 189 21.44 -1.74 -3.17
CA GLU A 189 21.79 -0.40 -2.67
C GLU A 189 22.23 -0.45 -1.19
N ILE A 190 21.48 -1.14 -0.35
CA ILE A 190 21.81 -1.27 1.08
C ILE A 190 23.10 -2.08 1.28
N LEU A 191 23.31 -3.18 0.55
CA LEU A 191 24.56 -3.93 0.60
C LEU A 191 25.75 -3.06 0.15
N GLY A 192 25.57 -2.25 -0.90
CA GLY A 192 26.59 -1.29 -1.35
C GLY A 192 26.90 -0.22 -0.28
N LEU A 193 25.89 0.30 0.40
CA LEU A 193 26.05 1.23 1.52
C LEU A 193 26.87 0.59 2.67
N LEU A 194 26.51 -0.64 3.06
CA LEU A 194 27.19 -1.38 4.12
C LEU A 194 28.66 -1.71 3.80
N GLN A 195 28.98 -1.95 2.53
CA GLN A 195 30.37 -2.15 2.07
C GLN A 195 31.23 -0.90 2.29
N GLY A 196 30.64 0.30 2.19
CA GLY A 196 31.31 1.57 2.47
C GLY A 196 31.63 1.83 3.95
N GLY A 197 31.10 0.99 4.86
CA GLY A 197 31.20 1.16 6.31
C GLY A 197 30.00 1.90 6.89
N LEU A 198 29.83 1.80 8.21
CA LEU A 198 28.84 2.55 8.97
C LEU A 198 29.53 3.41 10.02
N ASP A 199 28.98 4.59 10.24
CA ASP A 199 29.33 5.44 11.39
C ASP A 199 28.24 5.35 12.44
N ASP A 200 28.64 5.60 13.68
CA ASP A 200 27.70 5.77 14.78
C ASP A 200 26.80 6.98 14.54
N ILE A 201 25.58 6.91 15.01
CA ILE A 201 24.57 7.95 14.80
C ILE A 201 24.10 8.53 16.13
N SER A 202 23.77 9.82 16.11
CA SER A 202 23.19 10.47 17.26
C SER A 202 21.79 9.94 17.55
N ALA A 203 21.54 9.50 18.78
CA ALA A 203 20.25 9.03 19.29
C ALA A 203 19.45 10.12 20.01
N SER A 204 20.05 11.28 20.28
CA SER A 204 19.39 12.41 20.93
C SER A 204 19.68 13.75 20.26
N ARG A 205 18.98 14.78 20.70
CA ARG A 205 19.18 16.19 20.32
C ARG A 205 19.06 17.07 21.56
N SER A 206 20.01 17.99 21.74
CA SER A 206 20.01 18.95 22.86
C SER A 206 19.26 20.26 22.53
N ARG A 207 18.97 20.54 21.26
CA ARG A 207 18.37 21.82 20.81
C ARG A 207 16.94 21.69 20.28
N VAL A 208 16.37 20.50 20.27
CA VAL A 208 14.98 20.25 19.86
C VAL A 208 14.18 20.01 21.13
N SER A 209 13.11 20.78 21.33
CA SER A 209 12.27 20.66 22.53
C SER A 209 10.97 19.89 22.29
N TRP A 210 10.57 19.69 21.02
CA TRP A 210 9.37 18.96 20.65
C TRP A 210 9.70 17.51 20.26
N GLY A 211 9.44 16.58 21.18
CA GLY A 211 9.70 15.14 21.02
C GLY A 211 9.70 14.40 22.35
N VAL A 212 10.01 13.12 22.33
CA VAL A 212 10.09 12.28 23.53
C VAL A 212 11.35 12.66 24.33
N PRO A 213 11.25 12.97 25.64
CA PRO A 213 12.42 13.20 26.48
C PRO A 213 13.35 11.97 26.49
N PHE A 214 14.66 12.19 26.42
CA PHE A 214 15.63 11.10 26.45
C PHE A 214 15.63 10.42 27.85
N PRO A 215 15.53 9.08 27.94
CA PRO A 215 15.50 8.39 29.22
C PRO A 215 16.73 8.69 30.08
N GLY A 216 16.49 9.15 31.30
CA GLY A 216 17.55 9.50 32.25
C GLY A 216 18.15 10.90 32.09
N ASP A 217 17.84 11.63 30.99
CA ASP A 217 18.32 13.00 30.75
C ASP A 217 17.26 13.84 30.01
N PRO A 218 16.33 14.49 30.72
CA PRO A 218 15.24 15.26 30.13
C PRO A 218 15.69 16.57 29.43
N GLU A 219 16.95 16.98 29.55
CA GLU A 219 17.52 18.11 28.81
C GLU A 219 17.76 17.75 27.34
N HIS A 220 17.74 16.43 26.99
CA HIS A 220 17.83 15.92 25.66
C HIS A 220 16.48 15.37 25.18
N THR A 221 16.22 15.51 23.89
CA THR A 221 15.07 14.90 23.22
C THR A 221 15.54 13.74 22.35
N VAL A 222 14.79 12.65 22.30
CA VAL A 222 15.08 11.52 21.42
C VAL A 222 15.13 11.99 19.98
N TYR A 223 16.13 11.54 19.22
CA TYR A 223 16.25 11.84 17.80
C TYR A 223 15.04 11.29 17.03
N VAL A 224 14.47 12.08 16.14
CA VAL A 224 13.21 11.78 15.46
C VAL A 224 13.12 10.38 14.86
N TRP A 225 14.20 9.82 14.32
CA TRP A 225 14.20 8.46 13.79
C TRP A 225 14.31 7.37 14.87
N PHE A 226 14.91 7.68 16.03
CA PHE A 226 14.87 6.80 17.20
C PHE A 226 13.52 6.85 17.91
N ASP A 227 12.76 7.90 17.69
CA ASP A 227 11.38 8.05 18.10
C ASP A 227 10.43 7.38 17.10
N ALA A 228 10.51 7.72 15.82
CA ALA A 228 9.59 7.24 14.80
C ALA A 228 9.63 5.72 14.60
N LEU A 229 10.81 5.09 14.46
CA LEU A 229 10.94 3.66 14.13
C LEU A 229 10.28 2.72 15.15
N PRO A 230 10.30 2.97 16.47
CA PRO A 230 9.58 2.15 17.46
C PRO A 230 8.05 2.13 17.30
N ASN A 231 7.44 2.94 16.41
CA ASN A 231 6.00 2.88 16.17
C ASN A 231 5.53 1.46 15.82
N TYR A 232 6.34 0.71 15.10
CA TYR A 232 6.04 -0.66 14.64
C TYR A 232 5.89 -1.66 15.77
N ILE A 233 6.59 -1.46 16.89
CA ILE A 233 6.46 -2.32 18.08
C ILE A 233 5.48 -1.73 19.09
N SER A 234 5.38 -0.39 19.21
CA SER A 234 4.45 0.25 20.12
C SER A 234 2.98 0.01 19.75
N ALA A 235 2.69 -0.03 18.44
CA ALA A 235 1.35 -0.31 17.93
C ALA A 235 0.85 -1.75 18.25
N VAL A 236 1.75 -2.66 18.62
CA VAL A 236 1.42 -4.03 19.00
C VAL A 236 1.73 -4.34 20.45
N GLY A 237 1.91 -3.29 21.29
CA GLY A 237 1.92 -3.40 22.75
C GLY A 237 3.29 -3.58 23.39
N TYR A 238 4.41 -3.33 22.69
CA TYR A 238 5.73 -3.35 23.34
C TYR A 238 5.79 -2.25 24.44
N PRO A 239 6.35 -2.55 25.64
CA PRO A 239 7.11 -3.76 26.02
C PRO A 239 6.27 -4.88 26.68
N ASP A 240 4.95 -4.86 26.59
CA ASP A 240 4.06 -5.80 27.25
C ASP A 240 4.01 -7.17 26.55
N GLU A 241 3.47 -8.20 27.20
CA GLU A 241 3.36 -9.57 26.64
C GLU A 241 2.49 -9.66 25.39
N GLU A 242 1.59 -8.70 25.14
CA GLU A 242 0.74 -8.66 23.95
C GLU A 242 1.55 -8.47 22.67
N PHE A 243 2.70 -7.80 22.76
CA PHE A 243 3.66 -7.63 21.69
C PHE A 243 4.04 -8.95 21.01
N GLU A 244 4.32 -10.01 21.78
CA GLU A 244 4.74 -11.32 21.24
C GLU A 244 3.67 -12.01 20.39
N ARG A 245 2.41 -11.61 20.54
CA ARG A 245 1.31 -12.18 19.76
C ARG A 245 1.30 -11.72 18.31
N ARG A 246 1.81 -10.52 18.02
CA ARG A 246 1.76 -9.91 16.69
C ARG A 246 3.12 -9.72 16.05
N TRP A 247 4.16 -9.46 16.83
CA TRP A 247 5.53 -9.34 16.33
C TRP A 247 6.15 -10.73 16.05
N PRO A 248 7.04 -10.89 15.01
CA PRO A 248 7.53 -9.86 14.11
C PRO A 248 6.52 -9.45 13.03
N ALA A 249 6.75 -8.26 12.44
CA ALA A 249 6.00 -7.84 11.26
C ALA A 249 6.37 -8.72 10.07
N ALA A 250 5.33 -9.19 9.35
CA ALA A 250 5.52 -9.91 8.10
C ALA A 250 5.96 -8.96 6.98
N LEU A 251 5.49 -7.70 7.01
CA LEU A 251 5.81 -6.74 5.97
C LEU A 251 5.80 -5.29 6.49
N HIS A 252 6.94 -4.59 6.30
CA HIS A 252 7.02 -3.14 6.36
C HIS A 252 6.97 -2.58 4.94
N VAL A 253 5.96 -1.79 4.59
CA VAL A 253 5.85 -1.04 3.33
C VAL A 253 6.37 0.36 3.55
N ILE A 254 7.34 0.81 2.75
CA ILE A 254 7.99 2.10 2.90
C ILE A 254 8.30 2.75 1.55
N GLY A 255 8.47 4.08 1.53
CA GLY A 255 9.09 4.77 0.41
C GLY A 255 10.57 4.43 0.25
N LYS A 256 11.05 4.40 -0.98
CA LYS A 256 12.46 4.04 -1.29
C LYS A 256 13.51 4.99 -0.67
N ASP A 257 13.14 6.23 -0.36
CA ASP A 257 14.01 7.26 0.22
C ASP A 257 14.38 7.01 1.68
N ILE A 258 13.59 6.19 2.38
CA ILE A 258 13.79 5.86 3.80
C ILE A 258 14.31 4.44 4.02
N THR A 259 14.81 3.78 2.98
CA THR A 259 15.40 2.42 3.07
C THR A 259 16.55 2.33 4.06
N ARG A 260 17.43 3.36 4.16
CA ARG A 260 18.52 3.37 5.14
C ARG A 260 18.01 3.25 6.56
N PHE A 261 16.92 3.94 6.90
CA PHE A 261 16.36 3.91 8.25
C PHE A 261 15.75 2.54 8.57
N HIS A 262 15.01 1.96 7.64
CA HIS A 262 14.26 0.71 7.87
C HIS A 262 15.09 -0.57 7.64
N CYS A 263 16.16 -0.48 6.83
CA CYS A 263 16.98 -1.65 6.51
C CYS A 263 18.35 -1.65 7.20
N VAL A 264 18.73 -0.55 7.86
CA VAL A 264 20.02 -0.45 8.59
C VAL A 264 19.78 -0.05 10.04
N ILE A 265 19.20 1.14 10.31
CA ILE A 265 19.07 1.67 11.67
C ILE A 265 18.07 0.84 12.47
N TRP A 266 16.86 0.63 11.95
CA TRP A 266 15.82 -0.13 12.64
C TRP A 266 16.25 -1.56 13.00
N PRO A 267 16.78 -2.36 12.05
CA PRO A 267 17.28 -3.68 12.39
C PRO A 267 18.43 -3.67 13.41
N ALA A 268 19.33 -2.68 13.34
CA ALA A 268 20.42 -2.55 14.33
C ALA A 268 19.87 -2.26 15.74
N MET A 269 18.86 -1.37 15.88
CA MET A 269 18.18 -1.10 17.14
C MET A 269 17.52 -2.35 17.70
N LEU A 270 16.82 -3.12 16.87
CA LEU A 270 16.21 -4.38 17.27
C LEU A 270 17.24 -5.43 17.66
N MET A 271 18.32 -5.57 16.89
CA MET A 271 19.44 -6.48 17.22
C MET A 271 20.10 -6.11 18.55
N SER A 272 20.28 -4.82 18.81
CA SER A 272 20.81 -4.32 20.10
C SER A 272 19.85 -4.69 21.22
N ALA A 273 18.57 -4.46 21.05
CA ALA A 273 17.55 -4.80 22.03
C ALA A 273 17.26 -6.30 22.16
N GLY A 274 17.83 -7.17 21.32
CA GLY A 274 17.51 -8.60 21.30
C GLY A 274 16.07 -8.89 20.93
N ILE A 275 15.51 -8.08 20.03
CA ILE A 275 14.16 -8.22 19.46
C ILE A 275 14.30 -8.84 18.06
N GLU A 276 13.39 -9.74 17.69
CA GLU A 276 13.34 -10.36 16.36
C GLU A 276 13.14 -9.30 15.28
N LEU A 277 13.76 -9.51 14.09
CA LEU A 277 13.63 -8.58 12.97
C LEU A 277 12.34 -8.82 12.20
N PRO A 278 11.80 -7.80 11.48
CA PRO A 278 10.70 -8.00 10.54
C PRO A 278 11.11 -8.95 9.42
N GLU A 279 10.14 -9.68 8.85
CA GLU A 279 10.43 -10.66 7.79
C GLU A 279 10.81 -9.99 6.46
N THR A 280 10.11 -8.91 6.08
CA THR A 280 10.32 -8.20 4.82
C THR A 280 10.13 -6.70 4.98
N VAL A 281 11.02 -5.93 4.35
CA VAL A 281 10.86 -4.49 4.10
C VAL A 281 10.71 -4.29 2.60
N TRP A 282 9.52 -3.83 2.18
CA TRP A 282 9.23 -3.51 0.78
C TRP A 282 9.32 -2.02 0.54
N ALA A 283 10.27 -1.60 -0.27
CA ALA A 283 10.48 -0.20 -0.61
C ALA A 283 9.89 0.11 -2.00
N HIS A 284 8.71 0.74 -2.01
CA HIS A 284 8.02 1.09 -3.24
C HIS A 284 8.65 2.29 -3.97
N GLY A 285 8.39 2.38 -5.28
CA GLY A 285 8.77 3.52 -6.11
C GLY A 285 7.88 4.74 -5.89
N PHE A 286 8.22 5.84 -6.54
CA PHE A 286 7.47 7.09 -6.43
C PHE A 286 6.56 7.34 -7.63
N VAL A 287 5.40 7.92 -7.36
CA VAL A 287 4.59 8.60 -8.36
C VAL A 287 4.97 10.07 -8.36
N MET A 288 5.69 10.48 -9.40
CA MET A 288 6.13 11.87 -9.60
C MET A 288 5.28 12.54 -10.68
N ILE A 289 4.99 13.82 -10.47
CA ILE A 289 4.25 14.64 -11.43
C ILE A 289 5.02 15.94 -11.58
N SER A 290 5.30 16.32 -12.83
CA SER A 290 6.13 17.52 -13.17
C SER A 290 7.50 17.51 -12.47
N GLY A 291 8.14 16.33 -12.31
CA GLY A 291 9.40 16.18 -11.59
C GLY A 291 9.34 16.60 -10.12
N GLY A 292 8.16 16.54 -9.49
CA GLY A 292 7.92 16.92 -8.10
C GLY A 292 7.85 18.44 -7.83
N LYS A 293 7.89 19.28 -8.89
CA LYS A 293 7.79 20.75 -8.77
C LYS A 293 6.42 21.20 -9.24
N LEU A 294 5.51 21.39 -8.30
CA LEU A 294 4.14 21.84 -8.57
C LEU A 294 3.96 23.31 -8.17
N SER A 295 3.29 24.09 -9.00
CA SER A 295 2.72 25.38 -8.60
C SER A 295 1.55 25.16 -7.63
N LYS A 296 1.17 26.21 -6.87
CA LYS A 296 0.01 26.14 -5.96
C LYS A 296 -1.28 25.73 -6.67
N SER A 297 -1.51 26.22 -7.89
CA SER A 297 -2.68 25.88 -8.70
C SER A 297 -2.64 24.41 -9.20
N GLU A 298 -1.49 23.91 -9.58
CA GLU A 298 -1.31 22.51 -9.96
C GLU A 298 -1.50 21.56 -8.77
N ALA A 299 -0.96 21.91 -7.59
CA ALA A 299 -1.19 21.14 -6.37
C ALA A 299 -2.68 21.04 -6.02
N GLN A 300 -3.48 22.09 -6.24
CA GLN A 300 -4.92 22.07 -6.04
C GLN A 300 -5.67 21.13 -7.01
N LEU A 301 -5.16 20.92 -8.23
CA LEU A 301 -5.73 19.96 -9.18
C LEU A 301 -5.46 18.51 -8.78
N LEU A 302 -4.41 18.28 -8.00
CA LEU A 302 -4.03 16.97 -7.46
C LEU A 302 -4.50 16.75 -6.03
N ASP A 303 -5.40 17.60 -5.54
CA ASP A 303 -6.05 17.41 -4.26
C ASP A 303 -6.77 16.05 -4.22
N LEU A 304 -6.43 15.23 -3.24
CA LEU A 304 -6.90 13.84 -3.16
C LEU A 304 -8.42 13.75 -3.01
N GLU A 305 -9.03 14.65 -2.24
CA GLU A 305 -10.48 14.64 -2.05
C GLU A 305 -11.21 14.97 -3.35
N ARG A 306 -10.71 15.93 -4.14
CA ARG A 306 -11.27 16.27 -5.46
C ARG A 306 -11.17 15.14 -6.46
N LEU A 307 -10.03 14.42 -6.48
CA LEU A 307 -9.85 13.27 -7.36
C LEU A 307 -10.79 12.13 -6.99
N VAL A 308 -10.97 11.90 -5.68
CA VAL A 308 -11.94 10.92 -5.17
C VAL A 308 -13.39 11.36 -5.47
N ASP A 309 -13.73 12.64 -5.34
CA ASP A 309 -15.05 13.15 -5.69
C ASP A 309 -15.40 12.94 -7.17
N ARG A 310 -14.41 13.09 -8.05
CA ARG A 310 -14.60 12.97 -9.50
C ARG A 310 -14.83 11.53 -9.96
N HIS A 311 -14.10 10.56 -9.41
CA HIS A 311 -14.06 9.20 -9.94
C HIS A 311 -14.58 8.13 -8.95
N GLY A 312 -14.75 8.50 -7.70
CA GLY A 312 -14.98 7.58 -6.59
C GLY A 312 -13.68 6.93 -6.09
N PRO A 313 -13.68 6.46 -4.82
CA PRO A 313 -12.48 5.90 -4.20
C PRO A 313 -11.94 4.67 -4.93
N ASP A 314 -12.79 3.75 -5.33
CA ASP A 314 -12.41 2.52 -6.01
C ASP A 314 -11.70 2.75 -7.34
N ALA A 315 -12.23 3.66 -8.17
CA ALA A 315 -11.61 3.98 -9.44
C ALA A 315 -10.28 4.69 -9.24
N PHE A 316 -10.18 5.58 -8.24
CA PHE A 316 -8.93 6.23 -7.90
C PHE A 316 -7.86 5.22 -7.47
N ARG A 317 -8.19 4.29 -6.59
CA ARG A 317 -7.31 3.21 -6.13
C ARG A 317 -6.83 2.32 -7.29
N PHE A 318 -7.77 1.88 -8.13
CA PHE A 318 -7.49 1.03 -9.29
C PHE A 318 -6.54 1.71 -10.27
N VAL A 319 -6.86 2.93 -10.71
CA VAL A 319 -6.06 3.61 -11.73
C VAL A 319 -4.67 3.94 -11.22
N LEU A 320 -4.55 4.40 -9.96
CA LEU A 320 -3.26 4.74 -9.37
C LEU A 320 -2.31 3.54 -9.33
N LEU A 321 -2.78 2.37 -8.88
CA LEU A 321 -1.97 1.14 -8.84
C LEU A 321 -1.80 0.48 -10.21
N ARG A 322 -2.69 0.77 -11.16
CA ARG A 322 -2.62 0.27 -12.53
C ARG A 322 -1.54 0.97 -13.35
N GLU A 323 -1.39 2.29 -13.16
CA GLU A 323 -0.50 3.15 -13.96
C GLU A 323 0.93 3.20 -13.41
N ALA A 324 1.14 2.90 -12.14
CA ALA A 324 2.45 2.92 -11.50
C ALA A 324 2.85 1.50 -11.07
N ALA A 325 3.96 1.01 -11.58
CA ALA A 325 4.54 -0.23 -11.11
C ALA A 325 5.03 -0.05 -9.65
N TRP A 326 4.64 -0.98 -8.77
CA TRP A 326 4.87 -0.88 -7.32
C TRP A 326 6.35 -0.85 -6.93
N ASP A 327 7.22 -1.43 -7.75
CA ASP A 327 8.67 -1.58 -7.53
C ASP A 327 9.55 -0.53 -8.22
N SER A 328 8.96 0.40 -8.96
CA SER A 328 9.68 1.40 -9.75
C SER A 328 8.99 2.77 -9.75
N ASP A 329 9.74 3.79 -10.15
CA ASP A 329 9.21 5.14 -10.26
C ASP A 329 8.32 5.29 -11.49
N ARG A 330 7.25 6.07 -11.34
CA ARG A 330 6.45 6.56 -12.45
C ARG A 330 6.47 8.08 -12.47
N ASP A 331 6.92 8.66 -13.55
CA ASP A 331 6.92 10.12 -13.76
C ASP A 331 5.87 10.50 -14.82
N PHE A 332 5.01 11.45 -14.46
CA PHE A 332 4.06 12.10 -15.35
C PHE A 332 4.60 13.48 -15.70
N PRO A 333 4.84 13.79 -16.98
CA PRO A 333 5.49 15.05 -17.37
C PRO A 333 4.77 16.31 -16.90
N THR A 334 3.44 16.29 -16.81
CA THR A 334 2.60 17.39 -16.35
C THR A 334 1.40 16.89 -15.56
N VAL A 335 0.79 17.76 -14.76
CA VAL A 335 -0.48 17.47 -14.09
C VAL A 335 -1.57 17.10 -15.10
N GLN A 336 -1.64 17.81 -16.23
CA GLN A 336 -2.64 17.52 -17.26
C GLN A 336 -2.43 16.12 -17.85
N SER A 337 -1.19 15.71 -18.14
CA SER A 337 -0.92 14.36 -18.65
C SER A 337 -1.29 13.26 -17.66
N PHE A 338 -1.16 13.50 -16.35
CA PHE A 338 -1.66 12.60 -15.31
C PHE A 338 -3.18 12.48 -15.35
N LEU A 339 -3.90 13.62 -15.38
CA LEU A 339 -5.36 13.64 -15.39
C LEU A 339 -5.92 13.02 -16.67
N ASP A 340 -5.36 13.33 -17.84
CA ASP A 340 -5.77 12.76 -19.11
C ASP A 340 -5.58 11.23 -19.16
N GLN A 341 -4.45 10.75 -18.65
CA GLN A 341 -4.18 9.31 -18.58
C GLN A 341 -5.10 8.62 -17.58
N PHE A 342 -5.40 9.28 -16.46
CA PHE A 342 -6.35 8.78 -15.47
C PHE A 342 -7.75 8.62 -16.08
N ASP A 343 -8.27 9.66 -16.73
CA ASP A 343 -9.57 9.64 -17.39
C ASP A 343 -9.63 8.59 -18.51
N ALA A 344 -8.59 8.50 -19.33
CA ALA A 344 -8.50 7.51 -20.40
C ALA A 344 -8.53 6.06 -19.86
N ARG A 345 -7.82 5.80 -18.75
CA ARG A 345 -7.80 4.50 -18.10
C ARG A 345 -9.15 4.16 -17.46
N TYR A 346 -9.75 5.11 -16.75
CA TYR A 346 -11.09 4.96 -16.20
C TYR A 346 -12.12 4.60 -17.28
N GLU A 347 -12.09 5.33 -18.41
CA GLU A 347 -13.01 5.08 -19.50
C GLU A 347 -12.78 3.72 -20.17
N ALA A 348 -11.54 3.36 -20.47
CA ALA A 348 -11.22 2.13 -21.17
C ALA A 348 -11.47 0.89 -20.30
N ASP A 349 -10.78 0.78 -19.15
CA ASP A 349 -10.77 -0.44 -18.36
C ASP A 349 -12.05 -0.61 -17.53
N LEU A 350 -12.56 0.48 -16.93
CA LEU A 350 -13.68 0.41 -15.99
C LEU A 350 -15.04 0.62 -16.67
N ALA A 351 -15.23 1.72 -17.38
CA ALA A 351 -16.53 2.02 -17.98
C ALA A 351 -16.82 1.12 -19.22
N ASN A 352 -15.87 1.05 -20.16
CA ASN A 352 -16.07 0.34 -21.42
C ASN A 352 -15.84 -1.17 -21.29
N ASP A 353 -14.80 -1.63 -20.60
CA ASP A 353 -14.52 -3.05 -20.52
C ASP A 353 -15.36 -3.74 -19.43
N LEU A 354 -15.12 -3.41 -18.14
CA LEU A 354 -15.77 -4.10 -17.03
C LEU A 354 -17.25 -3.72 -16.89
N GLY A 355 -17.58 -2.44 -16.98
CA GLY A 355 -18.96 -1.94 -16.85
C GLY A 355 -19.87 -2.46 -17.96
N ASN A 356 -19.40 -2.43 -19.22
CA ASN A 356 -20.16 -2.99 -20.35
C ASN A 356 -20.32 -4.51 -20.24
N LEU A 357 -19.27 -5.24 -19.85
CA LEU A 357 -19.36 -6.69 -19.67
C LEU A 357 -20.47 -7.05 -18.68
N LEU A 358 -20.49 -6.40 -17.50
CA LEU A 358 -21.53 -6.61 -16.49
C LEU A 358 -22.92 -6.29 -17.05
N ASN A 359 -23.11 -5.13 -17.66
CA ASN A 359 -24.40 -4.70 -18.19
C ASN A 359 -24.91 -5.62 -19.30
N ARG A 360 -24.04 -6.03 -20.22
CA ARG A 360 -24.38 -6.99 -21.32
C ARG A 360 -24.79 -8.34 -20.72
N THR A 361 -24.02 -8.88 -19.79
CA THR A 361 -24.30 -10.19 -19.18
C THR A 361 -25.63 -10.18 -18.43
N VAL A 362 -25.84 -9.19 -17.53
CA VAL A 362 -27.10 -9.02 -16.79
C VAL A 362 -28.29 -8.88 -17.74
N SER A 363 -28.16 -8.07 -18.79
CA SER A 363 -29.22 -7.86 -19.79
C SER A 363 -29.55 -9.14 -20.56
N MET A 364 -28.55 -9.94 -20.95
CA MET A 364 -28.76 -11.20 -21.64
C MET A 364 -29.46 -12.24 -20.76
N ILE A 365 -29.06 -12.39 -19.50
CA ILE A 365 -29.69 -13.31 -18.55
C ILE A 365 -31.15 -12.93 -18.31
N ARG A 366 -31.43 -11.63 -18.08
CA ARG A 366 -32.83 -11.16 -17.94
C ARG A 366 -33.64 -11.45 -19.18
N LYS A 367 -33.11 -11.14 -20.35
CA LYS A 367 -33.83 -11.26 -21.62
C LYS A 367 -34.07 -12.71 -22.03
N TYR A 368 -33.10 -13.60 -21.81
CA TYR A 368 -33.13 -14.95 -22.37
C TYR A 368 -33.48 -16.03 -21.35
N ARG A 369 -33.37 -15.73 -20.03
CA ARG A 369 -33.62 -16.66 -18.92
C ARG A 369 -34.46 -16.07 -17.80
N ASP A 370 -35.16 -14.97 -18.08
CA ASP A 370 -36.05 -14.28 -17.11
C ASP A 370 -35.36 -14.01 -15.74
N GLY A 371 -34.09 -13.62 -15.82
CA GLY A 371 -33.24 -13.33 -14.65
C GLY A 371 -32.66 -14.57 -13.94
N THR A 372 -33.00 -15.77 -14.33
CA THR A 372 -32.44 -17.01 -13.75
C THR A 372 -31.06 -17.29 -14.33
N ILE A 373 -30.06 -17.49 -13.46
CA ILE A 373 -28.71 -17.87 -13.87
C ILE A 373 -28.69 -19.39 -14.13
N PRO A 374 -28.31 -19.85 -15.33
CA PRO A 374 -28.26 -21.27 -15.61
C PRO A 374 -27.25 -22.01 -14.72
N ALA A 375 -27.68 -23.11 -14.10
CA ALA A 375 -26.85 -23.94 -13.22
C ALA A 375 -26.02 -24.95 -14.07
N VAL A 376 -25.06 -24.45 -14.85
CA VAL A 376 -24.10 -25.30 -15.58
C VAL A 376 -22.82 -25.38 -14.76
N ALA A 377 -22.41 -26.58 -14.37
CA ALA A 377 -21.18 -26.79 -13.63
C ALA A 377 -19.96 -26.37 -14.49
N ALA A 378 -18.96 -25.77 -13.83
CA ALA A 378 -17.64 -25.65 -14.45
C ALA A 378 -17.07 -27.06 -14.61
N ASP A 379 -16.52 -27.38 -15.79
CA ASP A 379 -15.96 -28.69 -16.05
C ASP A 379 -14.57 -28.81 -15.35
N PRO A 380 -14.38 -29.68 -14.36
CA PRO A 380 -13.10 -29.84 -13.67
C PRO A 380 -12.04 -30.66 -14.45
N GLY A 381 -12.35 -31.15 -15.63
CA GLY A 381 -11.42 -31.96 -16.43
C GLY A 381 -12.13 -32.60 -17.59
N ALA A 382 -11.82 -32.14 -18.79
CA ALA A 382 -12.42 -32.58 -20.04
C ALA A 382 -12.20 -34.07 -20.32
N ASP A 383 -13.13 -34.90 -19.87
CA ASP A 383 -13.44 -36.21 -20.45
C ASP A 383 -14.96 -36.36 -20.50
N ALA A 384 -15.65 -35.39 -21.11
CA ALA A 384 -17.09 -35.45 -21.20
C ALA A 384 -17.56 -35.15 -22.63
N SER A 385 -18.07 -36.14 -23.24
CA SER A 385 -19.05 -36.09 -24.29
C SER A 385 -20.28 -35.27 -23.88
N GLY A 386 -20.21 -33.94 -24.01
CA GLY A 386 -21.39 -33.09 -23.77
C GLY A 386 -21.21 -31.64 -23.35
N SER A 387 -20.04 -31.19 -22.90
CA SER A 387 -19.78 -29.76 -22.65
C SER A 387 -19.39 -29.07 -23.97
N SER A 388 -20.02 -27.95 -24.30
CA SER A 388 -19.65 -27.20 -25.49
C SER A 388 -18.20 -26.72 -25.34
N GLU A 389 -17.32 -27.03 -26.31
CA GLU A 389 -15.91 -26.56 -26.36
C GLU A 389 -15.78 -25.04 -26.10
N ILE A 390 -16.86 -24.31 -26.32
CA ILE A 390 -16.95 -22.87 -26.22
C ILE A 390 -16.93 -22.41 -24.73
N GLY A 391 -17.73 -23.01 -23.83
CA GLY A 391 -17.78 -22.61 -22.42
C GLY A 391 -16.48 -22.93 -21.66
N THR A 392 -15.88 -24.08 -21.94
CA THR A 392 -14.62 -24.56 -21.36
C THR A 392 -13.45 -23.60 -21.62
N SER A 393 -13.44 -22.86 -22.73
CA SER A 393 -12.34 -21.98 -23.10
C SER A 393 -12.25 -20.74 -22.19
N LEU A 394 -13.38 -20.12 -21.80
CA LEU A 394 -13.40 -18.93 -20.93
C LEU A 394 -13.07 -19.31 -19.48
N ASP A 395 -13.63 -20.42 -18.99
CA ASP A 395 -13.37 -20.89 -17.63
C ASP A 395 -11.89 -21.28 -17.45
N THR A 396 -11.27 -21.89 -18.46
CA THR A 396 -9.84 -22.22 -18.47
C THR A 396 -8.97 -20.96 -18.52
N ALA A 397 -9.32 -19.97 -19.34
CA ALA A 397 -8.60 -18.70 -19.43
C ALA A 397 -8.70 -17.92 -18.09
N SER A 398 -9.89 -17.91 -17.47
CA SER A 398 -10.11 -17.27 -16.17
C SER A 398 -9.31 -17.92 -15.06
N ARG A 399 -9.22 -19.25 -15.03
CA ARG A 399 -8.41 -20.00 -14.05
C ARG A 399 -6.92 -19.67 -14.20
N LYS A 400 -6.40 -19.70 -15.41
CA LYS A 400 -5.00 -19.34 -15.68
C LYS A 400 -4.68 -17.91 -15.30
N ALA A 401 -5.60 -16.97 -15.57
CA ALA A 401 -5.42 -15.58 -15.17
C ALA A 401 -5.45 -15.42 -13.64
N LEU A 402 -6.28 -16.19 -12.93
CA LEU A 402 -6.33 -16.20 -11.47
C LEU A 402 -5.05 -16.78 -10.84
N GLU A 403 -4.44 -17.81 -11.44
CA GLU A 403 -3.13 -18.32 -11.03
C GLU A 403 -2.06 -17.21 -11.17
N THR A 404 -2.01 -16.55 -12.34
CA THR A 404 -1.10 -15.41 -12.57
C THR A 404 -1.35 -14.27 -11.58
N TRP A 405 -2.61 -13.99 -11.26
CA TRP A 405 -3.00 -13.00 -10.26
C TRP A 405 -2.46 -13.36 -8.86
N SER A 406 -2.66 -14.63 -8.44
CA SER A 406 -2.17 -15.09 -7.14
C SER A 406 -0.65 -14.97 -7.01
N ASP A 407 0.09 -15.38 -8.04
CA ASP A 407 1.56 -15.28 -8.08
C ASP A 407 2.03 -13.82 -8.04
N ALA A 408 1.32 -12.91 -8.72
CA ALA A 408 1.63 -11.50 -8.71
C ALA A 408 1.36 -10.86 -7.33
N MET A 409 0.21 -11.19 -6.72
CA MET A 409 -0.18 -10.67 -5.40
C MET A 409 0.73 -11.20 -4.28
N ASP A 410 1.10 -12.47 -4.32
CA ASP A 410 2.04 -13.07 -3.34
C ASP A 410 3.44 -12.45 -3.44
N ALA A 411 3.83 -11.97 -4.63
CA ALA A 411 5.08 -11.26 -4.87
C ALA A 411 4.97 -9.73 -4.76
N TYR A 412 3.85 -9.21 -4.28
CA TYR A 412 3.56 -7.76 -4.15
C TYR A 412 3.65 -6.97 -5.47
N ARG A 413 3.48 -7.63 -6.61
CA ARG A 413 3.44 -7.00 -7.95
C ARG A 413 2.02 -6.57 -8.30
N LEU A 414 1.52 -5.53 -7.61
CA LEU A 414 0.12 -5.11 -7.60
C LEU A 414 -0.42 -4.76 -9.00
N HIS A 415 0.37 -4.05 -9.82
CA HIS A 415 0.00 -3.70 -11.20
C HIS A 415 -0.17 -4.94 -12.11
N GLU A 416 0.66 -5.99 -11.91
CA GLU A 416 0.51 -7.26 -12.62
C GLU A 416 -0.73 -8.03 -12.15
N GLY A 417 -1.04 -7.96 -10.85
CA GLY A 417 -2.28 -8.51 -10.30
C GLY A 417 -3.51 -7.88 -10.94
N ILE A 418 -3.54 -6.54 -11.05
CA ILE A 418 -4.62 -5.84 -11.77
C ILE A 418 -4.68 -6.27 -13.25
N GLU A 419 -3.52 -6.36 -13.94
CA GLU A 419 -3.47 -6.79 -15.34
C GLU A 419 -4.02 -8.21 -15.54
N ALA A 420 -3.67 -9.14 -14.66
CA ALA A 420 -4.18 -10.51 -14.69
C ALA A 420 -5.70 -10.54 -14.52
N ALA A 421 -6.26 -9.78 -13.58
CA ALA A 421 -7.70 -9.66 -13.39
C ALA A 421 -8.40 -9.04 -14.62
N MET A 422 -7.83 -7.99 -15.20
CA MET A 422 -8.37 -7.36 -16.41
C MET A 422 -8.26 -8.25 -17.66
N THR A 423 -7.34 -9.22 -17.67
CA THR A 423 -7.28 -10.23 -18.73
C THR A 423 -8.54 -11.08 -18.73
N ILE A 424 -9.12 -11.43 -17.58
CA ILE A 424 -10.40 -12.15 -17.49
C ILE A 424 -11.51 -11.32 -18.16
N VAL A 425 -11.55 -10.01 -17.90
CA VAL A 425 -12.55 -9.10 -18.49
C VAL A 425 -12.44 -9.05 -20.01
N ARG A 426 -11.22 -8.90 -20.53
CA ARG A 426 -11.00 -8.85 -22.00
C ARG A 426 -11.34 -10.18 -22.68
N GLU A 427 -10.94 -11.30 -22.06
CA GLU A 427 -11.31 -12.63 -22.57
C GLU A 427 -12.82 -12.84 -22.57
N ALA A 428 -13.52 -12.41 -21.52
CA ALA A 428 -14.98 -12.50 -21.44
C ALA A 428 -15.69 -11.62 -22.47
N ASN A 429 -15.21 -10.40 -22.72
CA ASN A 429 -15.73 -9.55 -23.79
C ASN A 429 -15.54 -10.20 -25.17
N GLY A 430 -14.33 -10.69 -25.46
CA GLY A 430 -14.05 -11.42 -26.71
C GLY A 430 -14.88 -12.71 -26.84
N PHE A 431 -15.14 -13.40 -25.71
CA PHE A 431 -15.99 -14.57 -25.67
C PHE A 431 -17.45 -14.28 -26.03
N VAL A 432 -18.03 -13.17 -25.55
CA VAL A 432 -19.37 -12.72 -25.97
C VAL A 432 -19.45 -12.51 -27.47
N ASP A 433 -18.42 -11.91 -28.07
CA ASP A 433 -18.40 -11.63 -29.51
C ASP A 433 -18.23 -12.91 -30.37
N ARG A 434 -17.44 -13.87 -29.88
CA ARG A 434 -17.26 -15.18 -30.54
C ARG A 434 -18.48 -16.09 -30.44
N SER A 435 -19.08 -16.21 -29.25
CA SER A 435 -20.22 -17.10 -28.98
C SER A 435 -21.56 -16.55 -29.49
N GLN A 436 -21.65 -15.25 -29.71
CA GLN A 436 -22.85 -14.56 -30.25
C GLN A 436 -24.17 -15.00 -29.60
N PRO A 437 -24.33 -14.85 -28.26
CA PRO A 437 -25.47 -15.38 -27.49
C PRO A 437 -26.83 -14.90 -28.05
N TRP A 438 -26.87 -13.76 -28.72
CA TRP A 438 -28.08 -13.25 -29.38
C TRP A 438 -28.50 -14.08 -30.61
N LYS A 439 -27.58 -14.88 -31.19
CA LYS A 439 -27.93 -15.85 -32.24
C LYS A 439 -28.38 -17.17 -31.63
N LEU A 440 -27.67 -17.67 -30.60
CA LEU A 440 -28.03 -18.88 -29.87
C LEU A 440 -29.44 -18.77 -29.27
N ALA A 441 -29.81 -17.62 -28.76
CA ALA A 441 -31.13 -17.35 -28.18
C ALA A 441 -32.31 -17.46 -29.20
N LYS A 442 -32.03 -17.46 -30.49
CA LYS A 442 -33.05 -17.62 -31.58
C LYS A 442 -33.24 -19.07 -31.99
N ASP A 443 -32.34 -19.96 -31.62
CA ASP A 443 -32.39 -21.38 -31.96
C ASP A 443 -32.76 -22.22 -30.73
N PRO A 444 -33.95 -22.83 -30.69
CA PRO A 444 -34.36 -23.69 -29.59
C PRO A 444 -33.42 -24.89 -29.37
N ALA A 445 -32.71 -25.36 -30.42
CA ALA A 445 -31.77 -26.47 -30.31
C ALA A 445 -30.47 -26.07 -29.60
N ALA A 446 -30.14 -24.77 -29.58
CA ALA A 446 -28.92 -24.22 -28.94
C ALA A 446 -29.12 -23.79 -27.45
N THR A 447 -30.24 -24.21 -26.82
CA THR A 447 -30.57 -23.81 -25.42
C THR A 447 -29.47 -24.16 -24.42
N ALA A 448 -28.91 -25.37 -24.48
CA ALA A 448 -27.85 -25.83 -23.59
C ALA A 448 -26.53 -25.06 -23.82
N GLU A 449 -26.21 -24.73 -25.07
CA GLU A 449 -25.03 -23.92 -25.41
C GLU A 449 -25.17 -22.49 -24.88
N LEU A 450 -26.36 -21.87 -25.05
CA LEU A 450 -26.63 -20.55 -24.49
C LEU A 450 -26.52 -20.55 -22.96
N ASP A 451 -27.00 -21.59 -22.28
CA ASP A 451 -26.89 -21.74 -20.84
C ASP A 451 -25.43 -21.83 -20.38
N ALA A 452 -24.60 -22.61 -21.09
CA ALA A 452 -23.17 -22.70 -20.83
C ALA A 452 -22.47 -21.34 -21.01
N VAL A 453 -22.77 -20.61 -22.09
CA VAL A 453 -22.22 -19.27 -22.36
C VAL A 453 -22.58 -18.29 -21.24
N LEU A 454 -23.87 -18.21 -20.85
CA LEU A 454 -24.33 -17.28 -19.82
C LEU A 454 -23.73 -17.62 -18.45
N SER A 455 -23.66 -18.89 -18.10
CA SER A 455 -23.05 -19.37 -16.85
C SER A 455 -21.55 -19.05 -16.77
N SER A 456 -20.79 -19.26 -17.87
CA SER A 456 -19.36 -18.93 -17.92
C SER A 456 -19.10 -17.43 -17.80
N LEU A 457 -19.96 -16.58 -18.38
CA LEU A 457 -19.85 -15.12 -18.24
C LEU A 457 -20.09 -14.68 -16.79
N VAL A 458 -21.05 -15.28 -16.09
CA VAL A 458 -21.28 -14.98 -14.66
C VAL A 458 -20.07 -15.43 -13.83
N ARG A 459 -19.53 -16.63 -14.06
CA ARG A 459 -18.31 -17.09 -13.37
C ARG A 459 -17.14 -16.15 -13.61
N ALA A 460 -16.90 -15.73 -14.86
CA ALA A 460 -15.84 -14.78 -15.17
C ALA A 460 -16.00 -13.44 -14.44
N LEU A 461 -17.23 -12.91 -14.33
CA LEU A 461 -17.51 -11.68 -13.59
C LEU A 461 -17.33 -11.85 -12.08
N VAL A 462 -17.74 -12.98 -11.51
CA VAL A 462 -17.50 -13.29 -10.09
C VAL A 462 -16.01 -13.40 -9.81
N THR A 463 -15.28 -14.15 -10.65
CA THR A 463 -13.82 -14.27 -10.55
C THR A 463 -13.13 -12.90 -10.65
N THR A 464 -13.58 -12.05 -11.59
CA THR A 464 -13.06 -10.68 -11.73
C THR A 464 -13.35 -9.85 -10.48
N ALA A 465 -14.57 -9.90 -9.92
CA ALA A 465 -14.93 -9.18 -8.72
C ALA A 465 -14.07 -9.60 -7.52
N VAL A 466 -13.81 -10.89 -7.37
CA VAL A 466 -12.91 -11.40 -6.33
C VAL A 466 -11.48 -10.89 -6.55
N ALA A 467 -10.92 -11.04 -7.76
CA ALA A 467 -9.55 -10.64 -8.06
C ALA A 467 -9.32 -9.12 -7.98
N LEU A 468 -10.33 -8.30 -8.26
CA LEU A 468 -10.25 -6.84 -8.17
C LEU A 468 -10.66 -6.30 -6.79
N SER A 469 -11.24 -7.11 -5.88
CA SER A 469 -11.72 -6.64 -4.58
C SER A 469 -10.63 -6.04 -3.68
N PRO A 470 -9.35 -6.44 -3.73
CA PRO A 470 -8.30 -5.75 -2.99
C PRO A 470 -8.09 -4.30 -3.46
N PHE A 471 -8.37 -4.01 -4.72
CA PHE A 471 -8.16 -2.71 -5.36
C PHE A 471 -9.43 -1.85 -5.36
N MET A 472 -10.59 -2.45 -5.58
CA MET A 472 -11.91 -1.79 -5.71
C MET A 472 -12.96 -2.48 -4.82
N PRO A 473 -12.84 -2.40 -3.48
CA PRO A 473 -13.70 -3.17 -2.58
C PRO A 473 -15.20 -2.88 -2.73
N GLY A 474 -15.59 -1.62 -2.86
CA GLY A 474 -16.98 -1.21 -2.97
C GLY A 474 -17.60 -1.60 -4.32
N LYS A 475 -16.89 -1.36 -5.44
CA LYS A 475 -17.39 -1.72 -6.78
C LYS A 475 -17.45 -3.23 -7.01
N CYS A 476 -16.51 -3.98 -6.46
CA CYS A 476 -16.54 -5.44 -6.53
C CYS A 476 -17.70 -6.04 -5.69
N ALA A 477 -17.98 -5.49 -4.53
CA ALA A 477 -19.17 -5.85 -3.76
C ALA A 477 -20.46 -5.49 -4.52
N GLU A 478 -20.49 -4.35 -5.21
CA GLU A 478 -21.62 -3.96 -6.08
C GLU A 478 -21.81 -4.90 -7.27
N ILE A 479 -20.71 -5.34 -7.94
CA ILE A 479 -20.78 -6.36 -9.00
C ILE A 479 -21.40 -7.65 -8.47
N TRP A 480 -20.94 -8.13 -7.30
CA TRP A 480 -21.47 -9.33 -6.66
C TRP A 480 -22.98 -9.22 -6.38
N GLN A 481 -23.43 -8.10 -5.80
CA GLN A 481 -24.84 -7.85 -5.55
C GLN A 481 -25.67 -7.77 -6.85
N ARG A 482 -25.14 -7.13 -7.90
CA ARG A 482 -25.84 -7.04 -9.20
C ARG A 482 -25.96 -8.39 -9.91
N LEU A 483 -25.09 -9.33 -9.60
CA LEU A 483 -25.18 -10.72 -10.05
C LEU A 483 -26.12 -11.56 -9.17
N GLY A 484 -26.64 -11.03 -8.07
CA GLY A 484 -27.56 -11.73 -7.17
C GLY A 484 -26.89 -12.39 -5.97
N GLY A 485 -25.61 -12.10 -5.75
CA GLY A 485 -24.91 -12.53 -4.55
C GLY A 485 -25.30 -11.71 -3.33
N ASP A 486 -25.28 -12.34 -2.18
CA ASP A 486 -25.51 -11.75 -0.87
C ASP A 486 -24.27 -11.91 0.02
N GLY A 487 -24.12 -11.02 1.01
CA GLY A 487 -23.00 -11.04 1.94
C GLY A 487 -21.64 -10.75 1.29
N ALA A 488 -20.59 -11.39 1.81
CA ALA A 488 -19.23 -11.23 1.34
C ALA A 488 -18.99 -11.91 -0.02
N LEU A 489 -17.99 -11.42 -0.75
CA LEU A 489 -17.49 -12.09 -1.95
C LEU A 489 -17.04 -13.53 -1.63
N PRO A 490 -17.20 -14.49 -2.57
CA PRO A 490 -16.73 -15.85 -2.36
C PRO A 490 -15.20 -15.90 -2.22
N ASP A 491 -14.72 -16.95 -1.54
CA ASP A 491 -13.29 -17.25 -1.44
C ASP A 491 -12.69 -17.47 -2.84
N PRO A 492 -11.53 -16.89 -3.17
CA PRO A 492 -10.87 -17.09 -4.47
C PRO A 492 -10.52 -18.56 -4.76
N ILE A 493 -10.29 -19.38 -3.76
CA ILE A 493 -10.06 -20.82 -3.90
C ILE A 493 -11.37 -21.57 -4.17
N GLY A 494 -12.50 -21.00 -3.75
CA GLY A 494 -13.85 -21.58 -3.88
C GLY A 494 -14.69 -20.98 -5.02
N ILE A 495 -14.10 -20.27 -6.00
CA ILE A 495 -14.82 -19.68 -7.17
C ILE A 495 -15.54 -20.76 -8.01
N GLU A 496 -15.17 -22.03 -7.89
CA GLU A 496 -15.96 -23.19 -8.38
C GLU A 496 -17.28 -23.41 -7.59
N GLY A 497 -17.51 -22.56 -6.56
CA GLY A 497 -18.69 -22.60 -5.72
C GLY A 497 -19.97 -22.22 -6.46
N ARG A 498 -21.07 -22.39 -5.73
CA ARG A 498 -22.42 -22.13 -6.24
C ARG A 498 -22.56 -20.68 -6.67
N LEU A 499 -22.84 -20.46 -7.97
CA LEU A 499 -23.24 -19.15 -8.50
C LEU A 499 -24.58 -18.72 -7.86
N PRO A 500 -24.87 -17.41 -7.81
CA PRO A 500 -26.20 -16.94 -7.45
C PRO A 500 -27.27 -17.56 -8.36
N ASP A 501 -28.44 -17.82 -7.82
CA ASP A 501 -29.52 -18.49 -8.58
C ASP A 501 -30.24 -17.51 -9.52
N ARG A 502 -30.27 -16.22 -9.16
CA ARG A 502 -31.05 -15.22 -9.90
C ARG A 502 -30.47 -13.82 -9.79
N ILE A 503 -30.48 -13.09 -10.90
CA ILE A 503 -30.16 -11.66 -10.95
C ILE A 503 -31.34 -10.87 -10.37
N PRO A 504 -31.10 -9.93 -9.43
CA PRO A 504 -32.14 -9.09 -8.84
C PRO A 504 -32.78 -8.14 -9.86
N GLU A 505 -33.89 -7.50 -9.49
CA GLU A 505 -34.54 -6.50 -10.34
C GLU A 505 -33.60 -5.38 -10.78
N ALA A 506 -33.89 -4.78 -11.94
CA ALA A 506 -32.99 -3.83 -12.57
C ALA A 506 -32.66 -2.62 -11.67
N ARG A 507 -31.38 -2.38 -11.41
CA ARG A 507 -30.90 -1.03 -11.07
C ARG A 507 -30.72 -0.26 -12.38
N SER A 508 -31.11 1.02 -12.37
CA SER A 508 -31.02 1.92 -13.53
C SER A 508 -29.66 2.61 -13.67
N ASP A 509 -28.84 2.52 -12.63
CA ASP A 509 -27.55 3.21 -12.53
C ASP A 509 -26.41 2.41 -13.20
N VAL A 510 -25.50 3.13 -13.84
CA VAL A 510 -24.29 2.59 -14.45
C VAL A 510 -23.24 2.34 -13.36
N LEU A 511 -22.54 1.20 -13.41
CA LEU A 511 -21.51 0.85 -12.41
C LEU A 511 -20.37 1.89 -12.35
N PHE A 512 -19.93 2.35 -13.51
CA PHE A 512 -18.92 3.38 -13.69
C PHE A 512 -19.49 4.50 -14.57
N PRO A 513 -20.12 5.53 -13.97
CA PRO A 513 -20.64 6.67 -14.72
C PRO A 513 -19.49 7.47 -15.32
N ARG A 514 -19.66 8.01 -16.52
CA ARG A 514 -18.68 8.94 -17.08
C ARG A 514 -18.66 10.21 -16.21
N PRO A 515 -17.48 10.70 -15.82
CA PRO A 515 -17.38 11.96 -15.09
C PRO A 515 -18.06 13.08 -15.89
N GLU A 516 -18.79 13.94 -15.21
CA GLU A 516 -19.31 15.17 -15.83
C GLU A 516 -18.12 16.05 -16.25
N SER A 517 -18.16 16.57 -17.48
CA SER A 517 -17.10 17.36 -18.12
C SER A 517 -16.90 18.72 -17.42
#